data_5c9e266cdcbe07cb7996ba4abe2245db
#
_entry.id   5c9e266cdcbe07cb7996ba4abe2245db
#
_cell.length_a   1.000
_cell.length_b   1.000
_cell.length_c   1.000
_cell.angle_alpha   90.00
_cell.angle_beta   90.00
_cell.angle_gamma   90.00
#
_symmetry.space_group_name_H-M   'P 1'
#
loop_
_entity.id
_entity.type
_entity.pdbx_description
1 polymer ?
#
loop_
_entity_poly.entity_id
_entity_poly.type
_entity_poly.pdbx_seq_one_letter_code
_entity_poly.pdbx_strand_id
1 'polypeptide(L)'
;ARVEYDQMKAFEGADFIYAKNWAAYAGDNYGQILSKDREWTVSDRQMAVTNNAYFMHCLPVRRNMIVTDDVIESPQSIVIPEAANREISATVVLKRLLESL
;
A
#
# COMPACT_ATOMS: atom_id res chain seq x y z
N ALA A 1 -5.14 -6.57 15.80
CA ALA A 1 -5.43 -6.54 14.36
C ALA A 1 -6.76 -7.23 14.10
N ARG A 2 -7.51 -6.77 13.12
CA ARG A 2 -8.75 -7.40 12.65
C ARG A 2 -8.73 -7.48 11.13
N VAL A 3 -9.50 -8.40 10.58
CA VAL A 3 -9.73 -8.51 9.14
C VAL A 3 -11.10 -7.91 8.83
N GLU A 4 -11.17 -7.08 7.80
CA GLU A 4 -12.41 -6.50 7.27
C GLU A 4 -12.44 -6.73 5.76
N TYR A 5 -13.51 -7.33 5.26
CA TYR A 5 -13.67 -7.65 3.84
C TYR A 5 -14.43 -6.57 3.05
N ASP A 6 -15.06 -5.64 3.75
CA ASP A 6 -15.67 -4.45 3.15
C ASP A 6 -14.62 -3.33 3.13
N GLN A 7 -14.14 -2.97 1.94
CA GLN A 7 -13.07 -2.00 1.79
C GLN A 7 -13.45 -0.62 2.37
N MET A 8 -14.67 -0.17 2.14
CA MET A 8 -15.11 1.14 2.62
C MET A 8 -15.15 1.19 4.15
N LYS A 9 -15.61 0.11 4.79
CA LYS A 9 -15.56 -0.01 6.25
C LYS A 9 -14.15 -0.10 6.79
N ALA A 10 -13.25 -0.77 6.08
CA ALA A 10 -11.85 -0.86 6.46
C ALA A 10 -11.15 0.51 6.40
N PHE A 11 -11.56 1.37 5.46
CA PHE A 11 -10.99 2.70 5.26
C PHE A 11 -11.55 3.76 6.21
N GLU A 12 -12.77 3.54 6.73
CA GLU A 12 -13.47 4.51 7.58
C GLU A 12 -12.62 4.92 8.78
N GLY A 13 -12.28 6.20 8.87
CA GLY A 13 -11.50 6.79 9.95
C GLY A 13 -10.03 6.36 10.01
N ALA A 14 -9.53 5.65 9.00
CA ALA A 14 -8.12 5.25 8.96
C ALA A 14 -7.18 6.46 8.84
N ASP A 15 -6.02 6.40 9.48
CA ASP A 15 -4.96 7.41 9.39
C ASP A 15 -3.90 7.07 8.33
N PHE A 16 -3.78 5.79 7.98
CA PHE A 16 -2.85 5.29 6.96
C PHE A 16 -3.54 4.24 6.10
N ILE A 17 -3.36 4.34 4.79
CA ILE A 17 -3.78 3.34 3.82
C ILE A 17 -2.54 2.77 3.13
N TYR A 18 -2.26 1.51 3.38
CA TYR A 18 -1.19 0.78 2.72
C TYR A 18 -1.76 -0.17 1.68
N ALA A 19 -1.67 0.21 0.42
CA ALA A 19 -2.12 -0.64 -0.67
C ALA A 19 -1.02 -1.58 -1.16
N LYS A 20 -1.42 -2.67 -1.78
CA LYS A 20 -0.51 -3.65 -2.36
C LYS A 20 -1.03 -4.12 -3.72
N ASN A 21 -0.13 -4.52 -4.61
CA ASN A 21 -0.51 -5.10 -5.88
C ASN A 21 -1.28 -6.41 -5.69
N TRP A 22 -2.31 -6.59 -6.50
CA TRP A 22 -3.08 -7.82 -6.52
C TRP A 22 -2.38 -8.84 -7.41
N ALA A 23 -2.00 -9.96 -6.82
CA ALA A 23 -1.39 -11.08 -7.53
C ALA A 23 -1.59 -12.37 -6.76
N ALA A 24 -1.60 -13.49 -7.45
CA ALA A 24 -1.59 -14.80 -6.81
C ALA A 24 -0.22 -15.04 -6.13
N TYR A 25 -0.24 -15.57 -4.92
CA TYR A 25 0.97 -15.80 -4.12
C TYR A 25 1.53 -17.21 -4.27
N ALA A 26 0.76 -18.14 -4.80
CA ALA A 26 1.17 -19.53 -4.92
C ALA A 26 0.48 -20.22 -6.11
N GLY A 27 1.00 -21.39 -6.47
CA GLY A 27 0.48 -22.21 -7.54
C GLY A 27 0.91 -21.75 -8.94
N ASP A 28 0.30 -22.33 -9.96
CA ASP A 28 0.65 -22.09 -11.37
C ASP A 28 0.38 -20.66 -11.84
N ASN A 29 -0.42 -19.92 -11.06
CA ASN A 29 -0.79 -18.52 -11.34
C ASN A 29 0.05 -17.50 -10.56
N TYR A 30 1.17 -17.91 -9.94
CA TYR A 30 2.01 -17.04 -9.15
C TYR A 30 2.39 -15.76 -9.92
N GLY A 31 2.17 -14.63 -9.30
CA GLY A 31 2.47 -13.31 -9.86
C GLY A 31 1.47 -12.82 -10.92
N GLN A 32 0.50 -13.63 -11.33
CA GLN A 32 -0.52 -13.23 -12.30
C GLN A 32 -1.64 -12.44 -11.63
N ILE A 33 -2.19 -11.46 -12.37
CA ILE A 33 -3.37 -10.71 -11.95
C ILE A 33 -4.60 -11.49 -12.38
N LEU A 34 -5.25 -12.15 -11.43
CA LEU A 34 -6.45 -12.94 -11.68
C LEU A 34 -7.74 -12.12 -11.61
N SER A 35 -7.72 -11.00 -10.89
CA SER A 35 -8.86 -10.10 -10.77
C SER A 35 -8.52 -8.72 -11.31
N LYS A 36 -9.49 -8.11 -12.00
CA LYS A 36 -9.44 -6.71 -12.45
C LYS A 36 -10.57 -5.91 -11.82
N ASP A 37 -10.87 -6.21 -10.58
CA ASP A 37 -11.92 -5.52 -9.83
C ASP A 37 -11.50 -4.07 -9.55
N ARG A 38 -11.94 -3.18 -10.45
CA ARG A 38 -11.62 -1.76 -10.36
C ARG A 38 -12.33 -1.04 -9.21
N GLU A 39 -13.33 -1.66 -8.61
CA GLU A 39 -13.97 -1.11 -7.41
C GLU A 39 -13.05 -1.15 -6.20
N TRP A 40 -12.07 -2.05 -6.20
CA TRP A 40 -11.00 -2.10 -5.19
C TRP A 40 -9.88 -1.10 -5.43
N THR A 41 -9.84 -0.43 -6.56
CA THR A 41 -8.86 0.62 -6.85
C THR A 41 -9.00 1.74 -5.83
N VAL A 42 -7.91 2.08 -5.15
CA VAL A 42 -7.92 3.21 -4.21
C VAL A 42 -8.03 4.51 -5.00
N SER A 43 -9.13 5.20 -4.81
CA SER A 43 -9.44 6.48 -5.47
C SER A 43 -9.88 7.51 -4.43
N ASP A 44 -10.18 8.70 -4.89
CA ASP A 44 -10.71 9.78 -4.03
C ASP A 44 -11.91 9.33 -3.20
N ARG A 45 -12.76 8.47 -3.78
CA ARG A 45 -13.93 7.94 -3.10
C ARG A 45 -13.56 7.18 -1.83
N GLN A 46 -12.55 6.30 -1.91
CA GLN A 46 -12.09 5.52 -0.76
C GLN A 46 -11.33 6.42 0.22
N MET A 47 -10.50 7.30 -0.28
CA MET A 47 -9.74 8.21 0.58
C MET A 47 -10.63 9.20 1.34
N ALA A 48 -11.79 9.57 0.79
CA ALA A 48 -12.71 10.52 1.40
C ALA A 48 -13.33 10.04 2.72
N VAL A 49 -13.43 8.73 2.96
CA VAL A 49 -13.96 8.17 4.22
C VAL A 49 -12.90 7.99 5.30
N THR A 50 -11.65 8.22 4.97
CA THR A 50 -10.53 8.14 5.93
C THR A 50 -10.43 9.40 6.78
N ASN A 51 -9.61 9.36 7.81
CA ASN A 51 -9.25 10.55 8.59
C ASN A 51 -8.08 11.30 7.92
N ASN A 52 -8.30 11.80 6.69
CA ASN A 52 -7.25 12.45 5.88
C ASN A 52 -5.97 11.59 5.80
N ALA A 53 -6.14 10.30 5.52
CA ALA A 53 -5.08 9.30 5.62
C ALA A 53 -3.91 9.57 4.67
N TYR A 54 -2.72 9.22 5.12
CA TYR A 54 -1.57 9.07 4.23
C TYR A 54 -1.69 7.81 3.40
N PHE A 55 -1.39 7.94 2.10
CA PHE A 55 -1.34 6.80 1.18
C PHE A 55 0.08 6.24 1.06
N MET A 56 0.21 4.93 1.15
CA MET A 56 1.46 4.17 1.12
C MET A 56 1.39 3.02 0.10
N HIS A 57 2.49 2.70 -0.51
CA HIS A 57 2.68 1.51 -1.35
C HIS A 57 4.17 1.21 -1.48
N CYS A 58 4.54 -0.06 -1.40
CA CYS A 58 5.94 -0.49 -1.43
C CYS A 58 6.65 -0.31 -2.79
N LEU A 59 5.91 0.08 -3.83
CA LEU A 59 6.42 0.20 -5.20
C LEU A 59 7.14 -1.09 -5.73
N PRO A 60 7.12 -1.37 -7.04
CA PRO A 60 6.41 -0.63 -8.08
C PRO A 60 4.88 -0.80 -7.97
N VAL A 61 4.13 0.21 -8.39
CA VAL A 61 2.66 0.24 -8.34
C VAL A 61 2.06 0.18 -9.74
N ARG A 62 0.93 -0.50 -9.87
CA ARG A 62 0.12 -0.45 -11.10
C ARG A 62 -0.89 0.69 -10.99
N ARG A 63 -0.54 1.82 -11.59
CA ARG A 63 -1.39 3.02 -11.61
C ARG A 63 -2.73 2.72 -12.29
N ASN A 64 -3.77 3.34 -11.80
CA ASN A 64 -5.15 3.22 -12.27
C ASN A 64 -5.71 1.78 -12.25
N MET A 65 -5.04 0.91 -11.50
CA MET A 65 -5.51 -0.42 -11.13
C MET A 65 -5.51 -0.57 -9.61
N ILE A 66 -4.39 -0.35 -8.95
CA ILE A 66 -4.26 -0.40 -7.48
C ILE A 66 -4.69 0.92 -6.86
N VAL A 67 -4.26 2.01 -7.46
CA VAL A 67 -4.50 3.38 -7.01
C VAL A 67 -4.62 4.29 -8.23
N THR A 68 -5.50 5.30 -8.16
CA THR A 68 -5.62 6.30 -9.20
C THR A 68 -4.46 7.29 -9.18
N ASP A 69 -4.20 7.93 -10.32
CA ASP A 69 -3.14 8.94 -10.43
C ASP A 69 -3.35 10.09 -9.45
N ASP A 70 -4.59 10.54 -9.26
CA ASP A 70 -4.93 11.64 -8.35
C ASP A 70 -4.50 11.34 -6.92
N VAL A 71 -4.71 10.12 -6.45
CA VAL A 71 -4.35 9.71 -5.07
C VAL A 71 -2.84 9.56 -4.92
N ILE A 72 -2.17 8.88 -5.85
CA ILE A 72 -0.73 8.63 -5.70
C ILE A 72 0.10 9.91 -5.87
N GLU A 73 -0.40 10.90 -6.61
CA GLU A 73 0.24 12.21 -6.78
C GLU A 73 -0.28 13.26 -5.77
N SER A 74 -1.19 12.88 -4.88
CA SER A 74 -1.74 13.80 -3.89
C SER A 74 -0.71 14.19 -2.82
N PRO A 75 -0.95 15.31 -2.09
CA PRO A 75 -0.11 15.67 -0.93
C PRO A 75 -0.10 14.64 0.19
N GLN A 76 -1.12 13.77 0.27
CA GLN A 76 -1.19 12.67 1.24
C GLN A 76 -0.39 11.44 0.82
N SER A 77 0.08 11.37 -0.42
CA SER A 77 0.92 10.25 -0.86
C SER A 77 2.32 10.37 -0.29
N ILE A 78 2.73 9.38 0.50
CA ILE A 78 4.08 9.29 1.09
C ILE A 78 4.88 8.13 0.52
N VAL A 79 4.55 7.68 -0.70
CA VAL A 79 5.23 6.55 -1.35
C VAL A 79 6.73 6.82 -1.60
N ILE A 80 7.11 8.06 -1.89
CA ILE A 80 8.51 8.41 -2.11
C ILE A 80 9.31 8.46 -0.80
N PRO A 81 8.85 9.15 0.27
CA PRO A 81 9.48 9.05 1.58
C PRO A 81 9.56 7.61 2.11
N GLU A 82 8.53 6.81 1.91
CA GLU A 82 8.52 5.38 2.26
C GLU A 82 9.63 4.62 1.53
N ALA A 83 9.73 4.79 0.22
CA ALA A 83 10.78 4.16 -0.59
C ALA A 83 12.18 4.60 -0.16
N ALA A 84 12.37 5.88 0.13
CA ALA A 84 13.65 6.42 0.62
C ALA A 84 14.05 5.84 1.99
N ASN A 85 13.09 5.63 2.88
CA ASN A 85 13.32 5.03 4.20
C ASN A 85 13.79 3.58 4.16
N ARG A 86 13.60 2.90 3.07
CA ARG A 86 13.99 1.49 2.92
C ARG A 86 15.48 1.27 3.15
N GLU A 87 16.32 2.13 2.61
CA GLU A 87 17.77 2.08 2.80
C GLU A 87 18.16 2.27 4.27
N ILE A 88 17.59 3.29 4.92
CA ILE A 88 17.86 3.60 6.33
C ILE A 88 17.39 2.44 7.23
N SER A 89 16.20 1.92 7.00
CA SER A 89 15.64 0.82 7.79
C SER A 89 16.48 -0.45 7.66
N ALA A 90 16.90 -0.80 6.45
CA ALA A 90 17.77 -1.95 6.20
C ALA A 90 19.13 -1.79 6.89
N THR A 91 19.71 -0.60 6.84
CA THR A 91 20.98 -0.29 7.52
C THR A 91 20.87 -0.45 9.04
N VAL A 92 19.79 0.03 9.65
CA VAL A 92 19.55 -0.10 11.09
C VAL A 92 19.37 -1.56 11.50
N VAL A 93 18.61 -2.33 10.72
CA VAL A 93 18.41 -3.76 10.99
C VAL A 93 19.73 -4.52 10.89
N LEU A 94 20.49 -4.30 9.83
CA LEU A 94 21.79 -4.94 9.64
C LEU A 94 22.77 -4.59 10.78
N LYS A 95 22.84 -3.31 11.15
CA LYS A 95 23.66 -2.86 12.27
C LYS A 95 23.30 -3.62 13.56
N ARG A 96 22.02 -3.69 13.91
CA ARG A 96 21.59 -4.39 15.12
C ARG A 96 21.89 -5.88 15.09
N LEU A 97 21.75 -6.52 13.92
CA LEU A 97 22.11 -7.93 13.77
C LEU A 97 23.61 -8.15 13.98
N LEU A 98 24.46 -7.30 13.41
CA LEU A 98 25.91 -7.38 13.58
C LEU A 98 26.35 -7.12 15.03
N GLU A 99 25.73 -6.17 15.70
CA GLU A 99 26.00 -5.85 17.13
C GLU A 99 25.55 -6.97 18.07
N SER A 100 24.63 -7.84 17.64
CA SER A 100 24.14 -8.99 18.42
C SER A 100 25.01 -10.25 18.29
N LEU A 101 25.94 -10.25 17.38
CA LEU A 101 26.92 -11.34 17.24
C LEU A 101 28.00 -11.24 18.33
#